data_b0d8c48ee2e5cd8bd4a38e78d1cd889d
#
_entry.id   b0d8c48ee2e5cd8bd4a38e78d1cd889d
#
_cell.length_a   1.000
_cell.length_b   1.000
_cell.length_c   1.000
_cell.angle_alpha   90.00
_cell.angle_beta   90.00
_cell.angle_gamma   90.00
#
_symmetry.space_group_name_H-M   'P 1'
#
loop_
_entity.id
_entity.type
_entity.pdbx_description
1 polymer ?
#
loop_
_entity_poly.entity_id
_entity_poly.type
_entity_poly.pdbx_seq_one_letter_code
_entity_poly.pdbx_strand_id
1 'polypeptide(L)'
;MNYAANLRKILIVSFASLMLTACAAHQKVSMGQMQSDVYTGTDTVEYLATGVKDRVFFATNKSTLTTASRDTLRKQAAWMRKKGKDLTFSIEGHADERGTREYNLALGERRANAVKDYLMTYGISGNRLSVISYGKERPVNSGSNPLA
;
A
#
# COMPACT_ATOMS: atom_id res chain seq x y z
N MET A 1 -8.33 -60.33 44.01
CA MET A 1 -8.92 -59.94 42.72
C MET A 1 -8.46 -58.51 42.41
N ASN A 2 -7.65 -58.37 41.36
CA ASN A 2 -6.76 -57.19 41.15
C ASN A 2 -7.41 -56.07 40.33
N TYR A 3 -8.30 -55.30 40.94
CA TYR A 3 -8.93 -54.14 40.27
C TYR A 3 -7.93 -53.02 39.96
N ALA A 4 -6.87 -52.88 40.75
CA ALA A 4 -5.84 -51.86 40.56
C ALA A 4 -5.00 -52.06 39.28
N ALA A 5 -4.77 -53.30 38.85
CA ALA A 5 -3.95 -53.58 37.67
C ALA A 5 -4.71 -53.32 36.36
N ASN A 6 -6.02 -53.50 36.39
CA ASN A 6 -6.86 -53.23 35.19
C ASN A 6 -7.12 -51.75 35.01
N LEU A 7 -7.21 -50.97 36.09
CA LEU A 7 -7.40 -49.53 35.99
C LEU A 7 -6.20 -48.81 35.36
N ARG A 8 -4.97 -49.28 35.65
CA ARG A 8 -3.74 -48.75 35.02
C ARG A 8 -3.66 -49.03 33.53
N LYS A 9 -4.13 -50.22 33.09
CA LYS A 9 -4.16 -50.55 31.64
C LYS A 9 -5.18 -49.76 30.90
N ILE A 10 -6.33 -49.48 31.47
CA ILE A 10 -7.38 -48.63 30.85
C ILE A 10 -6.93 -47.18 30.72
N LEU A 11 -6.24 -46.66 31.76
CA LEU A 11 -5.69 -45.29 31.71
C LEU A 11 -4.60 -45.12 30.65
N ILE A 12 -3.74 -46.13 30.44
CA ILE A 12 -2.67 -46.06 29.42
C ILE A 12 -3.24 -46.13 28.00
N VAL A 13 -4.26 -46.95 27.80
CA VAL A 13 -4.92 -47.04 26.45
C VAL A 13 -5.70 -45.78 26.12
N SER A 14 -6.34 -45.16 27.11
CA SER A 14 -7.08 -43.92 26.90
C SER A 14 -6.16 -42.72 26.64
N PHE A 15 -4.94 -42.72 27.24
CA PHE A 15 -3.96 -41.64 27.01
C PHE A 15 -3.25 -41.77 25.63
N ALA A 16 -3.09 -43.01 25.12
CA ALA A 16 -2.49 -43.26 23.83
C ALA A 16 -3.42 -42.86 22.66
N SER A 17 -4.74 -42.95 22.85
CA SER A 17 -5.70 -42.53 21.80
C SER A 17 -5.91 -41.02 21.71
N LEU A 18 -5.53 -40.23 22.74
CA LEU A 18 -5.68 -38.79 22.76
C LEU A 18 -4.51 -38.07 22.06
N MET A 19 -3.38 -38.76 21.85
CA MET A 19 -2.21 -38.17 21.21
C MET A 19 -2.18 -38.25 19.67
N LEU A 20 -3.12 -39.00 19.06
CA LEU A 20 -3.16 -39.13 17.59
C LEU A 20 -4.08 -38.14 16.88
N THR A 21 -4.83 -37.31 17.59
CA THR A 21 -5.68 -36.28 16.99
C THR A 21 -5.07 -34.88 16.95
N ALA A 22 -3.84 -34.71 17.49
CA ALA A 22 -3.19 -33.39 17.54
C ALA A 22 -2.30 -33.06 16.31
N CYS A 23 -2.26 -33.91 15.28
CA CYS A 23 -1.39 -33.69 14.11
C CYS A 23 -2.15 -33.40 12.80
N ALA A 24 -3.40 -32.98 12.84
CA ALA A 24 -4.16 -32.64 11.64
C ALA A 24 -4.69 -31.20 11.64
N ALA A 25 -4.24 -30.33 12.54
CA ALA A 25 -4.34 -28.89 12.34
C ALA A 25 -3.11 -28.42 11.55
N HIS A 26 -2.94 -28.95 10.34
CA HIS A 26 -2.21 -28.21 9.33
C HIS A 26 -3.03 -26.95 9.10
N GLN A 27 -2.71 -25.95 9.89
CA GLN A 27 -3.09 -24.58 9.61
C GLN A 27 -2.60 -24.35 8.19
N LYS A 28 -3.50 -24.51 7.21
CA LYS A 28 -3.37 -23.81 5.94
C LYS A 28 -3.15 -22.37 6.37
N VAL A 29 -1.88 -21.98 6.44
CA VAL A 29 -1.53 -20.60 6.22
C VAL A 29 -2.14 -20.35 4.86
N SER A 30 -3.37 -19.86 4.86
CA SER A 30 -3.88 -19.08 3.79
C SER A 30 -2.76 -18.10 3.56
N MET A 31 -1.95 -18.32 2.50
CA MET A 31 -1.33 -17.21 1.82
C MET A 31 -2.51 -16.31 1.57
N GLY A 32 -2.76 -15.43 2.55
CA GLY A 32 -3.59 -14.28 2.34
C GLY A 32 -3.00 -13.74 1.08
N GLN A 33 -3.75 -13.81 0.03
CA GLN A 33 -3.52 -13.02 -1.14
C GLN A 33 -3.11 -11.68 -0.58
N MET A 34 -1.81 -11.39 -0.64
CA MET A 34 -1.36 -10.03 -0.83
C MET A 34 -1.98 -9.70 -2.19
N GLN A 35 -3.26 -9.45 -2.13
CA GLN A 35 -3.94 -8.61 -3.06
C GLN A 35 -3.26 -7.27 -2.80
N SER A 36 -2.09 -7.12 -3.42
CA SER A 36 -1.63 -5.80 -3.75
C SER A 36 -2.83 -5.24 -4.48
N ASP A 37 -3.57 -4.36 -3.82
CA ASP A 37 -4.47 -3.44 -4.47
C ASP A 37 -3.57 -2.58 -5.35
N VAL A 38 -3.06 -3.20 -6.43
CA VAL A 38 -2.42 -2.52 -7.53
C VAL A 38 -3.54 -1.69 -8.11
N TYR A 39 -3.53 -0.42 -7.75
CA TYR A 39 -4.36 0.59 -8.36
C TYR A 39 -4.23 0.48 -9.88
N THR A 40 -5.17 -0.20 -10.50
CA THR A 40 -5.33 -0.23 -11.95
C THR A 40 -6.08 1.04 -12.29
N GLY A 41 -5.30 2.13 -12.54
CA GLY A 41 -5.79 3.47 -12.78
C GLY A 41 -7.04 3.51 -13.65
N THR A 42 -8.17 3.65 -13.00
CA THR A 42 -9.40 4.13 -13.61
C THR A 42 -9.43 5.65 -13.44
N ASP A 43 -9.91 6.36 -14.45
CA ASP A 43 -9.89 7.83 -14.57
C ASP A 43 -10.65 8.60 -13.48
N THR A 44 -11.14 7.94 -12.48
CA THR A 44 -11.84 8.54 -11.35
C THR A 44 -10.84 8.94 -10.26
N VAL A 45 -10.92 10.19 -9.82
CA VAL A 45 -10.21 10.63 -8.62
C VAL A 45 -10.71 9.78 -7.46
N GLU A 46 -9.89 8.85 -7.03
CA GLU A 46 -10.20 8.06 -5.86
C GLU A 46 -9.84 8.83 -4.60
N TYR A 47 -10.52 8.47 -3.52
CA TYR A 47 -10.30 9.10 -2.24
C TYR A 47 -9.68 8.09 -1.29
N LEU A 48 -8.56 8.44 -0.66
CA LEU A 48 -7.98 7.69 0.44
C LEU A 48 -8.96 7.59 1.62
N ALA A 49 -9.81 8.60 1.77
CA ALA A 49 -10.90 8.68 2.73
C ALA A 49 -11.86 9.79 2.31
N THR A 50 -13.04 9.87 2.92
CA THR A 50 -13.99 10.95 2.67
C THR A 50 -13.31 12.33 2.72
N GLY A 51 -13.31 13.05 1.61
CA GLY A 51 -12.69 14.36 1.46
C GLY A 51 -11.16 14.40 1.35
N VAL A 52 -10.47 13.25 1.29
CA VAL A 52 -9.02 13.16 1.10
C VAL A 52 -8.74 12.55 -0.26
N LYS A 53 -8.44 13.40 -1.25
CA LYS A 53 -8.07 12.95 -2.61
C LYS A 53 -6.80 12.12 -2.57
N ASP A 54 -6.71 11.11 -3.44
CA ASP A 54 -5.55 10.20 -3.55
C ASP A 54 -4.37 10.81 -4.29
N ARG A 55 -4.59 11.81 -5.15
CA ARG A 55 -3.61 12.36 -6.09
C ARG A 55 -3.50 13.88 -6.06
N VAL A 56 -2.37 14.36 -6.55
CA VAL A 56 -2.09 15.78 -6.76
C VAL A 56 -1.56 15.99 -8.17
N PHE A 57 -1.78 17.20 -8.70
CA PHE A 57 -1.41 17.56 -10.05
C PHE A 57 -0.30 18.61 -10.08
N PHE A 58 0.47 18.59 -11.15
CA PHE A 58 1.56 19.52 -11.43
C PHE A 58 1.30 20.26 -12.74
N ALA A 59 1.84 21.44 -12.86
CA ALA A 59 1.85 22.14 -14.14
C ALA A 59 2.74 21.40 -15.16
N THR A 60 2.50 21.63 -16.43
CA THR A 60 3.27 21.03 -17.53
C THR A 60 4.77 21.23 -17.33
N ASN A 61 5.54 20.15 -17.43
CA ASN A 61 7.00 20.12 -17.25
C ASN A 61 7.50 20.63 -15.88
N LYS A 62 6.62 20.75 -14.88
CA LYS A 62 6.98 21.17 -13.54
C LYS A 62 6.88 20.03 -12.53
N SER A 63 7.74 20.10 -11.52
CA SER A 63 7.70 19.28 -10.29
C SER A 63 7.47 20.13 -9.03
N THR A 64 7.20 21.43 -9.20
CA THR A 64 6.88 22.34 -8.10
C THR A 64 5.43 22.15 -7.68
N LEU A 65 5.19 21.96 -6.38
CA LEU A 65 3.85 21.81 -5.81
C LEU A 65 3.08 23.12 -5.87
N THR A 66 1.88 23.06 -6.42
CA THR A 66 0.91 24.18 -6.40
C THR A 66 0.30 24.34 -5.01
N THR A 67 -0.38 25.47 -4.76
CA THR A 67 -1.12 25.67 -3.51
C THR A 67 -2.19 24.61 -3.31
N ALA A 68 -2.96 24.29 -4.37
CA ALA A 68 -3.98 23.24 -4.33
C ALA A 68 -3.39 21.85 -4.02
N SER A 69 -2.24 21.52 -4.62
CA SER A 69 -1.52 20.27 -4.32
C SER A 69 -1.07 20.22 -2.87
N ARG A 70 -0.52 21.31 -2.34
CA ARG A 70 -0.10 21.40 -0.93
C ARG A 70 -1.28 21.23 0.03
N ASP A 71 -2.46 21.80 -0.29
CA ASP A 71 -3.67 21.64 0.52
C ASP A 71 -4.14 20.18 0.57
N THR A 72 -4.10 19.51 -0.56
CA THR A 72 -4.40 18.07 -0.65
C THR A 72 -3.40 17.26 0.17
N LEU A 73 -2.10 17.50 0.01
CA LEU A 73 -1.04 16.80 0.75
C LEU A 73 -1.13 17.01 2.27
N ARG A 74 -1.53 18.19 2.73
CA ARG A 74 -1.79 18.43 4.17
C ARG A 74 -2.90 17.52 4.71
N LYS A 75 -3.99 17.34 3.94
CA LYS A 75 -5.08 16.42 4.30
C LYS A 75 -4.61 14.98 4.29
N GLN A 76 -3.83 14.58 3.28
CA GLN A 76 -3.22 13.25 3.20
C GLN A 76 -2.30 12.98 4.40
N ALA A 77 -1.40 13.91 4.73
CA ALA A 77 -0.52 13.78 5.88
C ALA A 77 -1.28 13.62 7.20
N ALA A 78 -2.36 14.41 7.40
CA ALA A 78 -3.21 14.27 8.57
C ALA A 78 -3.87 12.89 8.65
N TRP A 79 -4.35 12.37 7.52
CA TRP A 79 -4.93 11.04 7.43
C TRP A 79 -3.87 9.94 7.67
N MET A 80 -2.68 10.02 7.05
CA MET A 80 -1.59 9.07 7.23
C MET A 80 -1.12 8.97 8.69
N ARG A 81 -1.13 10.08 9.44
CA ARG A 81 -0.80 10.07 10.88
C ARG A 81 -1.82 9.31 11.71
N LYS A 82 -3.12 9.36 11.31
CA LYS A 82 -4.20 8.65 12.01
C LYS A 82 -4.21 7.15 11.74
N LYS A 83 -3.68 6.69 10.61
CA LYS A 83 -3.74 5.28 10.16
C LYS A 83 -2.74 4.34 10.83
N GLY A 84 -1.95 4.83 11.77
CA GLY A 84 -0.95 4.01 12.45
C GLY A 84 0.44 4.11 11.81
N LYS A 85 1.45 3.74 12.60
CA LYS A 85 2.87 3.91 12.22
C LYS A 85 3.39 2.78 11.33
N ASP A 86 2.70 1.65 11.30
CA ASP A 86 3.14 0.43 10.61
C ASP A 86 2.79 0.41 9.11
N LEU A 87 1.89 1.30 8.68
CA LEU A 87 1.52 1.40 7.28
C LEU A 87 2.57 2.17 6.48
N THR A 88 2.97 1.57 5.35
CA THR A 88 3.82 2.19 4.33
C THR A 88 2.97 2.66 3.16
N PHE A 89 3.44 3.66 2.43
CA PHE A 89 2.76 4.25 1.29
C PHE A 89 3.69 4.32 0.09
N SER A 90 3.18 3.98 -1.08
CA SER A 90 3.86 4.19 -2.35
C SER A 90 3.42 5.53 -2.96
N ILE A 91 4.39 6.33 -3.36
CA ILE A 91 4.18 7.60 -4.08
C ILE A 91 4.55 7.35 -5.52
N GLU A 92 3.54 7.37 -6.38
CA GLU A 92 3.71 7.11 -7.80
C GLU A 92 3.82 8.42 -8.57
N GLY A 93 4.88 8.55 -9.36
CA GLY A 93 5.15 9.70 -10.21
C GLY A 93 4.78 9.42 -11.65
N HIS A 94 3.94 10.30 -12.22
CA HIS A 94 3.46 10.20 -13.59
C HIS A 94 3.76 11.47 -14.38
N ALA A 95 3.87 11.31 -15.70
CA ALA A 95 4.02 12.40 -16.66
C ALA A 95 3.05 12.18 -17.83
N ASP A 96 2.87 13.21 -18.64
CA ASP A 96 2.10 13.13 -19.89
C ASP A 96 2.87 12.35 -20.98
N GLU A 97 2.21 12.10 -22.11
CA GLU A 97 2.78 11.33 -23.22
C GLU A 97 3.89 12.07 -23.99
N ARG A 98 4.00 13.39 -23.85
CA ARG A 98 4.94 14.25 -24.59
C ARG A 98 6.35 14.09 -24.10
N GLY A 99 7.31 14.05 -25.03
CA GLY A 99 8.74 13.92 -24.73
C GLY A 99 9.25 12.49 -24.70
N THR A 100 10.54 12.33 -24.41
CA THR A 100 11.18 11.01 -24.35
C THR A 100 10.77 10.22 -23.12
N ARG A 101 10.94 8.92 -23.18
CA ARG A 101 10.68 8.02 -22.06
C ARG A 101 11.56 8.38 -20.85
N GLU A 102 12.84 8.58 -21.09
CA GLU A 102 13.82 8.89 -20.06
C GLU A 102 13.53 10.21 -19.36
N TYR A 103 13.18 11.24 -20.15
CA TYR A 103 12.80 12.54 -19.59
C TYR A 103 11.57 12.43 -18.69
N ASN A 104 10.55 11.72 -19.13
CA ASN A 104 9.29 11.57 -18.38
C ASN A 104 9.48 10.69 -17.12
N LEU A 105 10.32 9.68 -17.20
CA LEU A 105 10.68 8.88 -16.03
C LEU A 105 11.36 9.76 -14.96
N ALA A 106 12.33 10.56 -15.36
CA ALA A 106 13.00 11.51 -14.48
C ALA A 106 12.05 12.61 -13.95
N LEU A 107 11.10 13.10 -14.78
CA LEU A 107 10.10 14.06 -14.34
C LEU A 107 9.15 13.46 -13.31
N GLY A 108 8.65 12.24 -13.53
CA GLY A 108 7.81 11.51 -12.58
C GLY A 108 8.53 11.31 -11.24
N GLU A 109 9.80 10.92 -11.28
CA GLU A 109 10.62 10.75 -10.08
C GLU A 109 10.77 12.07 -9.30
N ARG A 110 11.08 13.18 -9.97
CA ARG A 110 11.17 14.50 -9.33
C ARG A 110 9.83 14.93 -8.70
N ARG A 111 8.71 14.65 -9.35
CA ARG A 111 7.36 14.92 -8.82
C ARG A 111 7.08 14.10 -7.56
N ALA A 112 7.35 12.81 -7.60
CA ALA A 112 7.15 11.92 -6.47
C ALA A 112 8.05 12.28 -5.27
N ASN A 113 9.30 12.65 -5.53
CA ASN A 113 10.20 13.13 -4.48
C ASN A 113 9.71 14.46 -3.87
N ALA A 114 9.21 15.40 -4.67
CA ALA A 114 8.64 16.65 -4.15
C ALA A 114 7.43 16.40 -3.23
N VAL A 115 6.60 15.40 -3.53
CA VAL A 115 5.50 14.96 -2.66
C VAL A 115 6.04 14.34 -1.39
N LYS A 116 7.01 13.41 -1.48
CA LYS A 116 7.67 12.77 -0.34
C LYS A 116 8.24 13.80 0.63
N ASP A 117 9.05 14.72 0.12
CA ASP A 117 9.68 15.76 0.93
C ASP A 117 8.63 16.61 1.64
N TYR A 118 7.57 16.98 0.94
CA TYR A 118 6.48 17.76 1.54
C TYR A 118 5.75 16.99 2.65
N LEU A 119 5.44 15.70 2.45
CA LEU A 119 4.81 14.86 3.47
C LEU A 119 5.72 14.70 4.71
N MET A 120 7.03 14.61 4.50
CA MET A 120 8.00 14.54 5.60
C MET A 120 8.00 15.81 6.44
N THR A 121 7.82 17.01 5.87
CA THR A 121 7.67 18.26 6.64
C THR A 121 6.44 18.25 7.55
N TYR A 122 5.45 17.40 7.25
CA TYR A 122 4.25 17.18 8.08
C TYR A 122 4.36 15.98 9.02
N GLY A 123 5.58 15.49 9.26
CA GLY A 123 5.87 14.46 10.25
C GLY A 123 5.59 13.03 9.79
N ILE A 124 5.48 12.78 8.48
CA ILE A 124 5.45 11.42 7.96
C ILE A 124 6.90 10.93 7.84
N SER A 125 7.22 9.81 8.47
CA SER A 125 8.57 9.26 8.44
C SER A 125 8.95 8.77 7.04
N GLY A 126 10.17 9.11 6.58
CA GLY A 126 10.64 8.79 5.23
C GLY A 126 10.72 7.29 4.92
N ASN A 127 10.91 6.45 5.94
CA ASN A 127 10.90 4.97 5.81
C ASN A 127 9.51 4.40 5.51
N ARG A 128 8.46 5.18 5.72
CA ARG A 128 7.07 4.82 5.37
C ARG A 128 6.70 5.23 3.95
N LEU A 129 7.58 5.93 3.23
CA LEU A 129 7.32 6.52 1.93
C LEU A 129 8.30 5.96 0.90
N SER A 130 7.82 5.11 0.01
CA SER A 130 8.56 4.68 -1.18
C SER A 130 8.20 5.54 -2.38
N VAL A 131 9.14 5.74 -3.30
CA VAL A 131 8.94 6.50 -4.54
C VAL A 131 9.11 5.57 -5.72
N ILE A 132 8.16 5.62 -6.65
CA ILE A 132 8.20 4.90 -7.92
C ILE A 132 7.83 5.89 -9.02
N SER A 133 8.59 5.93 -10.11
CA SER A 133 8.21 6.68 -11.31
C SER A 133 7.77 5.73 -12.41
N TYR A 134 6.61 5.99 -12.96
CA TYR A 134 6.12 5.35 -14.18
C TYR A 134 6.32 6.26 -15.42
N GLY A 135 6.78 7.49 -15.22
CA GLY A 135 6.92 8.41 -16.34
C GLY A 135 5.63 8.51 -17.13
N LYS A 136 5.68 8.28 -18.44
CA LYS A 136 4.52 8.25 -19.34
C LYS A 136 3.93 6.86 -19.57
N GLU A 137 4.49 5.80 -18.97
CA GLU A 137 4.08 4.41 -19.21
C GLU A 137 2.71 4.08 -18.59
N ARG A 138 2.30 4.83 -17.58
CA ARG A 138 0.98 4.71 -16.94
C ARG A 138 0.33 6.09 -16.86
N PRO A 139 -0.32 6.58 -17.92
CA PRO A 139 -1.02 7.84 -17.88
C PRO A 139 -2.18 7.76 -16.88
N VAL A 140 -2.33 8.80 -16.07
CA VAL A 140 -3.41 8.90 -15.06
C VAL A 140 -4.77 9.15 -15.73
N ASN A 141 -4.76 9.72 -16.94
CA ASN A 141 -5.94 9.86 -17.78
C ASN A 141 -5.65 9.22 -19.12
N SER A 142 -6.41 8.20 -19.49
CA SER A 142 -6.34 7.55 -20.81
C SER A 142 -7.01 8.37 -21.92
N GLY A 143 -7.64 9.48 -21.58
CA GLY A 143 -8.21 10.44 -22.53
C GLY A 143 -7.25 11.60 -22.77
N SER A 144 -6.86 11.84 -24.02
CA SER A 144 -6.22 13.08 -24.43
C SER A 144 -7.12 14.24 -23.99
N ASN A 145 -6.74 14.96 -22.93
CA ASN A 145 -7.42 16.18 -22.55
C ASN A 145 -7.03 17.26 -23.58
N PRO A 146 -7.94 17.73 -24.47
CA PRO A 146 -7.61 18.71 -25.46
C PRO A 146 -7.27 20.09 -24.88
N LEU A 147 -7.31 20.24 -23.53
CA LEU A 147 -7.05 21.49 -22.80
C LEU A 147 -5.82 21.41 -21.89
N ALA A 148 -4.91 20.44 -22.08
CA ALA A 148 -3.66 20.37 -21.34
C ALA A 148 -2.50 20.98 -22.16
#